data_f947c9e42bf1d8051948baeb15d95293
#
_entry.id   f947c9e42bf1d8051948baeb15d95293
#
_cell.length_a   1.000
_cell.length_b   1.000
_cell.length_c   1.000
_cell.angle_alpha   90.00
_cell.angle_beta   90.00
_cell.angle_gamma   90.00
#
_symmetry.space_group_name_H-M   'P 1'
#
loop_
_entity.id
_entity.type
_entity.pdbx_description
1 polymer ?
#
loop_
_entity_poly.entity_id
_entity_poly.type
_entity_poly.pdbx_seq_one_letter_code
_entity_poly.pdbx_strand_id
1 'polypeptide(L)'
;MTPLRWAGALGAVLLLVAGCASDADGSVADDTETSISAAGDTGDDMSSDADCPPVEGAGAQTREFDSAPPMCLEPGASYDAVVTTNVGEFTIAVDPDTAPVAANNFVFLARNQYFDDTVCHRIIPNFVVQCGDPTATGTGGPGATIVDEPPTVPYEIGSIAMAKTPAPDSAGSQFFIITGSDGASLPPEYALFGRVVDGFDTAVEAMAAAGTPSGAPSDVVEIQSIRVVQR
;
A
#
# COMPACT_ATOMS: atom_id res chain seq x y z
N MET A 1 2.84 1.46 -52.87
CA MET A 1 1.66 0.81 -53.43
C MET A 1 0.65 0.68 -52.32
N THR A 2 -0.37 1.44 -52.47
CA THR A 2 -1.75 1.53 -51.91
C THR A 2 -1.94 1.63 -50.39
N PRO A 3 -2.52 2.76 -49.94
CA PRO A 3 -3.06 2.93 -48.62
C PRO A 3 -4.53 2.46 -48.56
N LEU A 4 -4.93 1.79 -47.50
CA LEU A 4 -6.33 1.49 -47.27
C LEU A 4 -6.93 2.45 -46.22
N ARG A 5 -7.78 3.37 -46.73
CA ARG A 5 -8.62 4.30 -45.96
C ARG A 5 -9.87 3.57 -45.52
N TRP A 6 -10.25 3.71 -44.26
CA TRP A 6 -11.63 3.44 -43.79
C TRP A 6 -12.21 4.69 -43.15
N ALA A 7 -13.31 5.11 -43.72
CA ALA A 7 -14.11 6.25 -43.32
C ALA A 7 -15.38 5.78 -42.59
N GLY A 8 -15.75 6.51 -41.53
CA GLY A 8 -17.11 6.96 -41.27
C GLY A 8 -18.06 6.05 -40.54
N ALA A 9 -18.58 6.54 -39.41
CA ALA A 9 -20.00 6.80 -39.26
C ALA A 9 -20.27 7.51 -37.91
N LEU A 10 -20.76 8.76 -38.00
CA LEU A 10 -21.45 9.49 -36.95
C LEU A 10 -22.80 8.80 -36.67
N GLY A 11 -23.17 8.68 -35.40
CA GLY A 11 -24.50 8.35 -34.94
C GLY A 11 -24.86 9.22 -33.75
N ALA A 12 -25.47 10.37 -34.02
CA ALA A 12 -26.12 11.20 -33.00
C ALA A 12 -27.49 10.59 -32.68
N VAL A 13 -27.78 10.37 -31.42
CA VAL A 13 -29.11 10.15 -30.92
C VAL A 13 -29.45 11.18 -29.87
N LEU A 14 -30.32 12.07 -30.25
CA LEU A 14 -30.97 13.10 -29.45
C LEU A 14 -32.29 12.47 -28.90
N LEU A 15 -32.53 12.53 -27.59
CA LEU A 15 -33.86 12.29 -27.04
C LEU A 15 -34.20 13.29 -25.93
N LEU A 16 -35.32 13.94 -26.16
CA LEU A 16 -35.97 15.02 -25.45
C LEU A 16 -36.77 14.55 -24.22
N VAL A 17 -36.67 15.35 -23.16
CA VAL A 17 -37.66 16.06 -22.31
C VAL A 17 -39.05 15.47 -22.02
N ALA A 18 -39.41 15.49 -20.74
CA ALA A 18 -40.65 15.98 -20.11
C ALA A 18 -40.54 15.67 -18.61
N GLY A 19 -40.57 16.51 -17.62
CA GLY A 19 -41.40 17.69 -17.36
C GLY A 19 -42.72 17.31 -16.69
N CYS A 20 -42.77 17.36 -15.31
CA CYS A 20 -44.02 17.64 -14.60
C CYS A 20 -43.70 18.13 -13.18
N ALA A 21 -44.11 19.34 -12.92
CA ALA A 21 -44.22 19.95 -11.60
C ALA A 21 -45.64 19.66 -11.05
N SER A 22 -45.78 19.56 -9.74
CA SER A 22 -47.05 19.80 -9.05
C SER A 22 -46.82 20.25 -7.63
N ASP A 23 -47.33 21.43 -7.34
CA ASP A 23 -47.45 22.08 -6.05
C ASP A 23 -48.52 21.49 -5.15
N ALA A 24 -48.42 21.78 -3.86
CA ALA A 24 -49.42 22.23 -2.88
C ALA A 24 -49.15 21.61 -1.52
N ASP A 25 -48.69 22.40 -0.55
CA ASP A 25 -49.39 23.21 0.48
C ASP A 25 -50.23 22.38 1.48
N GLY A 26 -49.97 22.63 2.79
CA GLY A 26 -50.77 22.06 3.88
C GLY A 26 -50.08 22.09 5.25
N SER A 27 -50.04 23.25 5.89
CA SER A 27 -49.84 23.50 7.32
C SER A 27 -50.79 22.67 8.18
N VAL A 28 -50.36 22.19 9.36
CA VAL A 28 -50.88 22.53 10.71
C VAL A 28 -50.05 21.87 11.81
N ALA A 29 -49.79 22.61 12.87
CA ALA A 29 -49.16 22.21 14.11
C ALA A 29 -50.10 21.35 14.97
N ASP A 30 -49.55 20.45 15.77
CA ASP A 30 -50.06 20.19 17.12
C ASP A 30 -48.95 19.62 18.05
N ASP A 31 -48.86 20.26 19.20
CA ASP A 31 -47.97 19.90 20.31
C ASP A 31 -48.48 18.67 21.06
N THR A 32 -47.60 17.75 21.39
CA THR A 32 -47.77 16.96 22.62
C THR A 32 -46.40 16.43 23.11
N GLU A 33 -45.93 17.01 24.19
CA GLU A 33 -44.86 16.45 25.03
C GLU A 33 -45.29 15.11 25.59
N THR A 34 -44.40 14.13 25.54
CA THR A 34 -44.36 13.07 26.57
C THR A 34 -42.97 12.47 26.70
N SER A 35 -42.56 12.44 27.93
CA SER A 35 -41.27 12.15 28.52
C SER A 35 -40.71 10.73 28.31
N ILE A 36 -39.38 10.68 28.20
CA ILE A 36 -38.43 9.75 28.85
C ILE A 36 -38.61 8.24 28.64
N SER A 37 -37.68 7.63 27.97
CA SER A 37 -37.00 6.43 28.47
C SER A 37 -35.60 6.31 27.86
N ALA A 38 -34.60 6.36 28.70
CA ALA A 38 -33.24 6.00 28.36
C ALA A 38 -33.17 4.51 28.08
N ALA A 39 -32.91 4.13 26.84
CA ALA A 39 -32.44 2.81 26.49
C ALA A 39 -31.16 2.99 25.67
N GLY A 40 -30.10 2.36 26.14
CA GLY A 40 -28.75 2.49 25.62
C GLY A 40 -28.68 2.31 24.09
N ASP A 41 -28.26 3.35 23.47
CA ASP A 41 -27.79 3.32 22.10
C ASP A 41 -26.39 2.70 22.10
N THR A 42 -26.33 1.40 21.88
CA THR A 42 -25.13 0.78 21.32
C THR A 42 -25.16 1.06 19.82
N GLY A 43 -24.92 2.31 19.48
CA GLY A 43 -24.63 2.70 18.11
C GLY A 43 -23.32 2.03 17.72
N ASP A 44 -23.42 0.92 17.00
CA ASP A 44 -22.38 0.50 16.09
C ASP A 44 -22.23 1.62 15.05
N ASP A 45 -21.42 2.60 15.40
CA ASP A 45 -20.87 3.55 14.44
C ASP A 45 -19.91 2.76 13.54
N MET A 46 -20.47 2.19 12.46
CA MET A 46 -19.70 1.71 11.33
C MET A 46 -19.14 2.93 10.58
N SER A 47 -18.31 3.71 11.28
CA SER A 47 -17.41 4.64 10.65
C SER A 47 -16.37 3.81 9.90
N SER A 48 -16.41 3.87 8.59
CA SER A 48 -15.45 3.24 7.67
C SER A 48 -14.11 3.99 7.62
N ASP A 49 -13.77 4.71 8.67
CA ASP A 49 -12.44 5.25 8.87
C ASP A 49 -11.58 4.11 9.40
N ALA A 50 -10.63 3.65 8.57
CA ALA A 50 -9.66 2.65 9.00
C ALA A 50 -8.89 3.21 10.21
N ASP A 51 -9.24 2.74 11.40
CA ASP A 51 -8.53 3.09 12.61
C ASP A 51 -7.08 2.58 12.56
N CYS A 52 -6.18 3.29 13.21
CA CYS A 52 -4.81 2.82 13.33
C CYS A 52 -4.75 1.47 14.05
N PRO A 53 -4.13 0.44 13.47
CA PRO A 53 -4.00 -0.85 14.13
C PRO A 53 -3.16 -0.72 15.40
N PRO A 54 -3.40 -1.56 16.42
CA PRO A 54 -2.59 -1.57 17.65
C PRO A 54 -1.08 -1.68 17.36
N VAL A 55 -0.25 -1.16 18.25
CA VAL A 55 1.22 -1.22 18.11
C VAL A 55 1.73 -2.67 18.02
N GLU A 56 1.11 -3.56 18.77
CA GLU A 56 1.37 -5.01 18.77
C GLU A 56 0.86 -5.73 17.51
N GLY A 57 0.10 -5.07 16.67
CA GLY A 57 -0.54 -5.60 15.47
C GLY A 57 -2.01 -5.96 15.66
N ALA A 58 -2.74 -6.06 14.55
CA ALA A 58 -4.14 -6.47 14.52
C ALA A 58 -4.29 -7.95 14.89
N GLY A 59 -5.45 -8.30 15.44
CA GLY A 59 -5.76 -9.69 15.81
C GLY A 59 -6.10 -10.61 14.61
N ALA A 60 -6.24 -10.02 13.40
CA ALA A 60 -6.53 -10.74 12.17
C ALA A 60 -5.90 -10.06 10.97
N GLN A 61 -5.58 -10.87 9.96
CA GLN A 61 -5.02 -10.37 8.69
C GLN A 61 -6.10 -9.60 7.89
N THR A 62 -5.72 -8.42 7.38
CA THR A 62 -6.53 -7.62 6.46
C THR A 62 -5.73 -7.27 5.22
N ARG A 63 -6.29 -7.49 4.03
CA ARG A 63 -5.60 -7.29 2.74
C ARG A 63 -6.31 -6.32 1.79
N GLU A 64 -7.48 -5.81 2.13
CA GLU A 64 -8.22 -4.85 1.30
C GLU A 64 -8.61 -3.64 2.14
N PHE A 65 -8.40 -2.45 1.58
CA PHE A 65 -8.66 -1.17 2.22
C PHE A 65 -9.27 -0.22 1.20
N ASP A 66 -10.35 0.45 1.56
CA ASP A 66 -11.09 1.36 0.68
C ASP A 66 -10.39 2.73 0.49
N SER A 67 -9.47 3.06 1.39
CA SER A 67 -8.73 4.33 1.36
C SER A 67 -7.30 4.18 1.86
N ALA A 68 -6.45 5.17 1.55
CA ALA A 68 -5.13 5.28 2.16
C ALA A 68 -5.25 5.39 3.69
N PRO A 69 -4.30 4.81 4.45
CA PRO A 69 -4.37 4.81 5.91
C PRO A 69 -4.28 6.23 6.49
N PRO A 70 -4.95 6.49 7.63
CA PRO A 70 -4.69 7.68 8.41
C PRO A 70 -3.24 7.68 8.89
N MET A 71 -2.72 8.84 9.35
CA MET A 71 -1.38 8.90 9.92
C MET A 71 -1.37 8.21 11.29
N CYS A 72 -0.72 7.06 11.37
CA CYS A 72 -0.65 6.20 12.56
C CYS A 72 0.72 6.23 13.25
N LEU A 73 1.72 6.85 12.63
CA LEU A 73 3.03 7.00 13.23
C LEU A 73 3.05 8.19 14.18
N GLU A 74 3.65 8.00 15.36
CA GLU A 74 3.84 9.08 16.32
C GLU A 74 4.99 9.99 15.87
N PRO A 75 4.81 11.33 15.90
CA PRO A 75 5.86 12.26 15.54
C PRO A 75 7.12 12.06 16.39
N GLY A 76 8.28 11.91 15.75
CA GLY A 76 9.58 11.75 16.41
C GLY A 76 9.85 10.35 16.97
N ALA A 77 8.95 9.40 16.83
CA ALA A 77 9.22 8.01 17.17
C ALA A 77 10.02 7.31 16.07
N SER A 78 10.84 6.35 16.48
CA SER A 78 11.58 5.47 15.58
C SER A 78 10.90 4.11 15.50
N TYR A 79 10.94 3.50 14.32
CA TYR A 79 10.30 2.21 14.08
C TYR A 79 11.26 1.25 13.40
N ASP A 80 11.30 0.01 13.90
CA ASP A 80 11.94 -1.11 13.24
C ASP A 80 10.88 -2.11 12.78
N ALA A 81 11.04 -2.62 11.56
CA ALA A 81 10.26 -3.73 11.06
C ALA A 81 11.15 -4.98 10.97
N VAL A 82 10.87 -5.96 11.80
CA VAL A 82 11.52 -7.28 11.76
C VAL A 82 10.76 -8.14 10.76
N VAL A 83 11.43 -8.52 9.69
CA VAL A 83 10.88 -9.32 8.58
C VAL A 83 11.40 -10.73 8.71
N THR A 84 10.51 -11.68 8.96
CA THR A 84 10.82 -13.10 8.98
C THR A 84 10.44 -13.72 7.64
N THR A 85 11.41 -14.38 7.00
CA THR A 85 11.22 -15.06 5.72
C THR A 85 11.56 -16.55 5.83
N ASN A 86 11.20 -17.32 4.81
CA ASN A 86 11.58 -18.74 4.73
C ASN A 86 13.10 -18.96 4.52
N VAL A 87 13.87 -17.90 4.24
CA VAL A 87 15.34 -17.96 4.03
C VAL A 87 16.15 -17.19 5.07
N GLY A 88 15.50 -16.63 6.09
CA GLY A 88 16.14 -15.91 7.20
C GLY A 88 15.36 -14.68 7.64
N GLU A 89 15.92 -13.95 8.61
CA GLU A 89 15.33 -12.75 9.19
C GLU A 89 16.21 -11.53 8.93
N PHE A 90 15.59 -10.37 8.68
CA PHE A 90 16.29 -9.08 8.59
C PHE A 90 15.44 -7.96 9.21
N THR A 91 16.10 -6.86 9.54
CA THR A 91 15.44 -5.70 10.15
C THR A 91 15.56 -4.48 9.26
N ILE A 92 14.42 -3.81 9.07
CA ILE A 92 14.30 -2.51 8.39
C ILE A 92 14.19 -1.42 9.45
N ALA A 93 15.10 -0.43 9.46
CA ALA A 93 14.82 0.84 10.10
C ALA A 93 13.91 1.64 9.18
N VAL A 94 12.70 1.92 9.64
CA VAL A 94 11.71 2.73 8.91
C VAL A 94 12.06 4.20 9.09
N ASP A 95 12.01 4.98 8.01
CA ASP A 95 12.38 6.40 7.97
C ASP A 95 11.16 7.29 7.63
N PRO A 96 10.38 7.68 8.64
CA PRO A 96 9.24 8.56 8.44
C PRO A 96 9.65 10.04 8.18
N ASP A 97 10.90 10.39 8.38
CA ASP A 97 11.38 11.76 8.10
C ASP A 97 11.61 11.96 6.60
N THR A 98 12.06 10.91 5.89
CA THR A 98 12.32 10.96 4.45
C THR A 98 11.04 10.76 3.63
N ALA A 99 10.17 9.84 4.03
CA ALA A 99 8.93 9.53 3.32
C ALA A 99 7.80 9.17 4.31
N PRO A 100 7.18 10.19 4.96
CA PRO A 100 6.21 9.98 6.02
C PRO A 100 4.98 9.18 5.60
N VAL A 101 4.44 9.41 4.40
CA VAL A 101 3.25 8.70 3.92
C VAL A 101 3.58 7.25 3.58
N ALA A 102 4.70 7.00 2.90
CA ALA A 102 5.13 5.65 2.54
C ALA A 102 5.53 4.83 3.78
N ALA A 103 6.25 5.44 4.74
CA ALA A 103 6.60 4.81 6.01
C ALA A 103 5.35 4.44 6.82
N ASN A 104 4.40 5.37 6.92
CA ASN A 104 3.13 5.15 7.58
C ASN A 104 2.33 4.02 6.92
N ASN A 105 2.21 4.04 5.60
CA ASN A 105 1.51 3.01 4.84
C ASN A 105 2.12 1.62 5.06
N PHE A 106 3.46 1.51 4.99
CA PHE A 106 4.14 0.24 5.23
C PHE A 106 3.89 -0.29 6.64
N VAL A 107 4.02 0.57 7.67
CA VAL A 107 3.77 0.19 9.09
C VAL A 107 2.30 -0.18 9.30
N PHE A 108 1.38 0.58 8.75
CA PHE A 108 -0.05 0.28 8.82
C PHE A 108 -0.37 -1.10 8.23
N LEU A 109 0.13 -1.38 7.04
CA LEU A 109 -0.06 -2.67 6.36
C LEU A 109 0.60 -3.82 7.15
N ALA A 110 1.82 -3.63 7.65
CA ALA A 110 2.52 -4.63 8.45
C ALA A 110 1.77 -4.96 9.74
N ARG A 111 1.26 -3.95 10.45
CA ARG A 111 0.44 -4.15 11.66
C ARG A 111 -0.90 -4.84 11.38
N ASN A 112 -1.43 -4.74 10.16
CA ASN A 112 -2.61 -5.49 9.70
C ASN A 112 -2.27 -6.90 9.16
N GLN A 113 -1.02 -7.37 9.37
CA GLN A 113 -0.53 -8.66 8.86
C GLN A 113 -0.68 -8.81 7.32
N TYR A 114 -0.74 -7.67 6.61
CA TYR A 114 -0.98 -7.66 5.16
C TYR A 114 0.05 -8.48 4.38
N PHE A 115 1.31 -8.41 4.79
CA PHE A 115 2.45 -9.05 4.12
C PHE A 115 2.66 -10.52 4.50
N ASP A 116 1.99 -11.00 5.55
CA ASP A 116 2.17 -12.36 6.04
C ASP A 116 1.75 -13.38 4.96
N ASP A 117 2.55 -14.41 4.79
CA ASP A 117 2.37 -15.46 3.77
C ASP A 117 2.34 -14.91 2.31
N THR A 118 3.04 -13.81 2.04
CA THR A 118 3.22 -13.27 0.68
C THR A 118 4.59 -13.61 0.12
N VAL A 119 4.71 -13.72 -1.21
CA VAL A 119 5.97 -14.03 -1.86
C VAL A 119 6.60 -12.82 -2.54
N CYS A 120 7.93 -12.81 -2.63
CA CYS A 120 8.66 -11.84 -3.43
C CYS A 120 8.63 -12.30 -4.88
N HIS A 121 7.73 -11.73 -5.66
CA HIS A 121 7.38 -12.17 -7.01
C HIS A 121 8.38 -11.77 -8.10
N ARG A 122 9.29 -10.81 -7.79
CA ARG A 122 10.30 -10.34 -8.75
C ARG A 122 11.63 -10.14 -8.07
N ILE A 123 12.64 -10.90 -8.51
CA ILE A 123 14.00 -10.82 -7.99
C ILE A 123 14.98 -10.76 -9.17
N ILE A 124 15.76 -9.69 -9.27
CA ILE A 124 16.75 -9.50 -10.34
C ILE A 124 18.12 -9.34 -9.69
N PRO A 125 19.12 -10.15 -10.10
CA PRO A 125 20.48 -10.06 -9.56
C PRO A 125 21.09 -8.68 -9.75
N ASN A 126 21.86 -8.21 -8.78
CA ASN A 126 22.50 -6.88 -8.73
C ASN A 126 21.52 -5.71 -8.85
N PHE A 127 20.23 -5.93 -8.66
CA PHE A 127 19.19 -4.92 -8.81
C PHE A 127 18.30 -4.86 -7.57
N VAL A 128 17.22 -5.62 -7.53
CA VAL A 128 16.24 -5.57 -6.44
C VAL A 128 15.63 -6.94 -6.11
N VAL A 129 15.14 -7.05 -4.86
CA VAL A 129 14.15 -8.03 -4.42
C VAL A 129 12.84 -7.28 -4.21
N GLN A 130 11.79 -7.58 -4.98
CA GLN A 130 10.49 -6.91 -4.93
C GLN A 130 9.43 -7.86 -4.38
N CYS A 131 8.71 -7.35 -3.34
CA CYS A 131 7.72 -8.09 -2.55
C CYS A 131 6.44 -7.24 -2.36
N GLY A 132 5.51 -7.71 -1.52
CA GLY A 132 4.36 -6.95 -1.07
C GLY A 132 3.14 -7.01 -1.98
N ASP A 133 3.14 -7.89 -2.97
CA ASP A 133 1.95 -8.22 -3.78
C ASP A 133 1.31 -9.52 -3.25
N PRO A 134 0.12 -9.47 -2.64
CA PRO A 134 -0.54 -10.65 -2.09
C PRO A 134 -0.97 -11.66 -3.16
N THR A 135 -1.03 -11.23 -4.42
CA THR A 135 -1.41 -12.09 -5.55
C THR A 135 -0.20 -12.68 -6.29
N ALA A 136 1.01 -12.22 -5.98
CA ALA A 136 2.27 -12.62 -6.63
C ALA A 136 2.32 -12.37 -8.16
N THR A 137 1.44 -11.54 -8.70
CA THR A 137 1.34 -11.26 -10.15
C THR A 137 2.11 -10.02 -10.59
N GLY A 138 2.56 -9.19 -9.64
CA GLY A 138 3.14 -7.86 -9.88
C GLY A 138 2.10 -6.75 -10.06
N THR A 139 0.80 -7.08 -9.99
CA THR A 139 -0.30 -6.12 -10.18
C THR A 139 -1.25 -6.02 -8.99
N GLY A 140 -1.08 -6.87 -7.97
CA GLY A 140 -1.87 -6.83 -6.75
C GLY A 140 -1.47 -5.70 -5.82
N GLY A 141 -2.39 -5.32 -4.94
CA GLY A 141 -2.21 -4.25 -3.97
C GLY A 141 -3.35 -4.22 -2.96
N PRO A 142 -3.34 -3.24 -2.05
CA PRO A 142 -4.28 -3.18 -0.93
C PRO A 142 -5.65 -2.57 -1.27
N GLY A 143 -5.91 -2.24 -2.54
CA GLY A 143 -7.11 -1.50 -2.95
C GLY A 143 -6.90 0.01 -2.99
N ALA A 144 -6.19 0.58 -2.04
CA ALA A 144 -5.85 2.00 -1.98
C ALA A 144 -4.40 2.28 -2.43
N THR A 145 -4.15 3.51 -2.87
CA THR A 145 -2.81 4.01 -3.22
C THR A 145 -2.44 5.25 -2.41
N ILE A 146 -1.16 5.57 -2.38
CA ILE A 146 -0.61 6.72 -1.66
C ILE A 146 0.05 7.71 -2.62
N VAL A 147 0.19 8.95 -2.17
CA VAL A 147 0.89 10.01 -2.91
C VAL A 147 2.37 9.69 -3.07
N ASP A 148 2.96 10.18 -4.16
CA ASP A 148 4.38 10.04 -4.44
C ASP A 148 5.23 10.90 -3.51
N GLU A 149 6.30 10.31 -2.95
CA GLU A 149 7.29 10.99 -2.13
C GLU A 149 8.70 10.73 -2.69
N PRO A 150 9.08 11.38 -3.81
CA PRO A 150 10.39 11.18 -4.42
C PRO A 150 11.51 11.63 -3.46
N PRO A 151 12.54 10.79 -3.22
CA PRO A 151 13.59 11.12 -2.29
C PRO A 151 14.51 12.22 -2.83
N THR A 152 15.07 13.02 -1.93
CA THR A 152 16.11 14.03 -2.24
C THR A 152 17.53 13.49 -2.11
N VAL A 153 17.68 12.24 -1.67
CA VAL A 153 18.95 11.54 -1.48
C VAL A 153 19.04 10.35 -2.44
N PRO A 154 20.23 9.93 -2.83
CA PRO A 154 20.40 8.75 -3.68
C PRO A 154 20.02 7.47 -2.94
N TYR A 155 19.66 6.44 -3.69
CA TYR A 155 19.53 5.09 -3.16
C TYR A 155 20.90 4.48 -2.89
N GLU A 156 20.94 3.61 -1.88
CA GLU A 156 22.09 2.79 -1.53
C GLU A 156 21.70 1.31 -1.51
N ILE A 157 22.70 0.42 -1.53
CA ILE A 157 22.42 -1.01 -1.28
C ILE A 157 21.87 -1.14 0.14
N GLY A 158 20.77 -1.88 0.27
CA GLY A 158 19.98 -1.98 1.51
C GLY A 158 18.85 -0.95 1.63
N SER A 159 18.73 0.04 0.73
CA SER A 159 17.56 0.94 0.67
C SER A 159 16.27 0.16 0.42
N ILE A 160 15.18 0.61 1.07
CA ILE A 160 13.82 0.08 0.91
C ILE A 160 12.95 1.18 0.33
N ALA A 161 12.33 0.93 -0.83
CA ALA A 161 11.47 1.91 -1.49
C ALA A 161 10.16 1.30 -1.99
N MET A 162 9.12 2.15 -2.09
CA MET A 162 7.82 1.73 -2.62
C MET A 162 7.90 1.52 -4.13
N ALA A 163 7.39 0.40 -4.60
CA ALA A 163 7.18 0.18 -6.02
C ALA A 163 5.90 0.89 -6.49
N LYS A 164 5.94 1.42 -7.71
CA LYS A 164 4.80 2.09 -8.34
C LYS A 164 4.78 1.86 -9.84
N THR A 165 3.65 2.12 -10.46
CA THR A 165 3.52 2.19 -11.92
C THR A 165 4.02 3.57 -12.43
N PRO A 166 4.13 3.78 -13.77
CA PRO A 166 4.43 5.12 -14.31
C PRO A 166 3.36 6.19 -14.01
N ALA A 167 2.16 5.80 -13.58
CA ALA A 167 1.14 6.76 -13.16
C ALA A 167 1.56 7.45 -11.85
N PRO A 168 1.24 8.74 -11.67
CA PRO A 168 1.44 9.39 -10.38
C PRO A 168 0.57 8.76 -9.30
N ASP A 169 1.04 8.83 -8.04
CA ASP A 169 0.30 8.40 -6.85
C ASP A 169 -0.23 6.96 -6.95
N SER A 170 0.58 6.06 -7.52
CA SER A 170 0.18 4.67 -7.78
C SER A 170 0.87 3.63 -6.90
N ALA A 171 1.66 4.06 -5.91
CA ALA A 171 2.22 3.17 -4.92
C ALA A 171 1.13 2.62 -4.00
N GLY A 172 1.15 1.32 -3.73
CA GLY A 172 0.19 0.63 -2.84
C GLY A 172 0.88 -0.11 -1.73
N SER A 173 1.07 -1.43 -1.88
CA SER A 173 1.76 -2.28 -0.91
C SER A 173 3.09 -2.81 -1.39
N GLN A 174 3.35 -2.81 -2.70
CA GLN A 174 4.58 -3.38 -3.22
C GLN A 174 5.79 -2.51 -2.86
N PHE A 175 6.85 -3.15 -2.41
CA PHE A 175 8.12 -2.51 -2.09
C PHE A 175 9.29 -3.32 -2.62
N PHE A 176 10.45 -2.72 -2.70
CA PHE A 176 11.65 -3.42 -3.10
C PHE A 176 12.84 -3.08 -2.20
N ILE A 177 13.73 -4.06 -2.06
CA ILE A 177 15.02 -3.95 -1.40
C ILE A 177 16.08 -3.81 -2.48
N ILE A 178 16.91 -2.80 -2.42
CA ILE A 178 18.04 -2.63 -3.33
C ILE A 178 19.16 -3.57 -2.92
N THR A 179 19.54 -4.48 -3.82
CA THR A 179 20.52 -5.54 -3.54
C THR A 179 21.80 -5.41 -4.35
N GLY A 180 21.92 -4.36 -5.18
CA GLY A 180 23.14 -4.16 -5.96
C GLY A 180 23.22 -2.80 -6.63
N SER A 181 24.33 -2.58 -7.33
CA SER A 181 24.68 -1.28 -7.94
C SER A 181 23.69 -0.79 -8.99
N ASP A 182 23.05 -1.70 -9.71
CA ASP A 182 22.07 -1.33 -10.74
C ASP A 182 20.80 -0.76 -10.07
N GLY A 183 20.39 -1.33 -8.92
CA GLY A 183 19.30 -0.80 -8.11
C GLY A 183 19.65 0.55 -7.48
N ALA A 184 20.88 0.71 -6.95
CA ALA A 184 21.34 1.97 -6.40
C ALA A 184 21.45 3.10 -7.44
N SER A 185 21.49 2.76 -8.73
CA SER A 185 21.53 3.71 -9.86
C SER A 185 20.14 4.12 -10.36
N LEU A 186 19.06 3.65 -9.74
CA LEU A 186 17.70 4.06 -10.10
C LEU A 186 17.52 5.58 -9.94
N PRO A 187 16.71 6.22 -10.82
CA PRO A 187 16.34 7.61 -10.64
C PRO A 187 15.52 7.77 -9.34
N PRO A 188 15.59 8.94 -8.66
CA PRO A 188 14.92 9.17 -7.38
C PRO A 188 13.41 9.41 -7.55
N GLU A 189 12.69 8.40 -7.99
CA GLU A 189 11.25 8.46 -8.30
C GLU A 189 10.39 7.63 -7.34
N TYR A 190 11.02 6.76 -6.54
CA TYR A 190 10.36 5.81 -5.67
C TYR A 190 10.53 6.23 -4.21
N ALA A 191 9.44 6.35 -3.45
CA ALA A 191 9.48 6.80 -2.06
C ALA A 191 10.41 5.91 -1.22
N LEU A 192 11.53 6.49 -0.77
CA LEU A 192 12.54 5.84 0.08
C LEU A 192 12.08 5.93 1.53
N PHE A 193 11.55 4.84 2.07
CA PHE A 193 10.93 4.85 3.41
C PHE A 193 11.71 4.06 4.46
N GLY A 194 12.88 3.52 4.14
CA GLY A 194 13.67 2.77 5.10
C GLY A 194 14.93 2.16 4.51
N ARG A 195 15.65 1.46 5.38
CA ARG A 195 16.87 0.73 5.03
C ARG A 195 17.02 -0.53 5.86
N VAL A 196 17.65 -1.55 5.32
CA VAL A 196 18.07 -2.73 6.08
C VAL A 196 19.20 -2.34 7.03
N VAL A 197 19.04 -2.65 8.31
CA VAL A 197 20.03 -2.37 9.37
C VAL A 197 20.62 -3.61 10.00
N ASP A 198 19.97 -4.76 9.81
CA ASP A 198 20.46 -6.06 10.24
C ASP A 198 19.99 -7.15 9.28
N GLY A 199 20.75 -8.24 9.13
CA GLY A 199 20.41 -9.40 8.31
C GLY A 199 20.61 -9.23 6.81
N PHE A 200 21.27 -8.17 6.33
CA PHE A 200 21.52 -7.97 4.90
C PHE A 200 22.39 -9.08 4.32
N ASP A 201 23.58 -9.31 4.90
CA ASP A 201 24.56 -10.30 4.43
C ASP A 201 24.14 -11.77 4.64
N THR A 202 22.98 -11.97 5.24
CA THR A 202 22.42 -13.30 5.50
C THR A 202 21.09 -13.49 4.77
N ALA A 203 20.00 -12.96 5.32
CA ALA A 203 18.65 -13.15 4.78
C ALA A 203 18.45 -12.44 3.43
N VAL A 204 18.84 -11.15 3.30
CA VAL A 204 18.60 -10.41 2.05
C VAL A 204 19.46 -10.95 0.91
N GLU A 205 20.72 -11.31 1.15
CA GLU A 205 21.55 -11.96 0.14
C GLU A 205 21.01 -13.35 -0.25
N ALA A 206 20.47 -14.12 0.72
CA ALA A 206 19.81 -15.39 0.41
C ALA A 206 18.54 -15.21 -0.45
N MET A 207 17.74 -14.15 -0.17
CA MET A 207 16.60 -13.78 -1.03
C MET A 207 17.09 -13.41 -2.44
N ALA A 208 18.13 -12.60 -2.56
CA ALA A 208 18.70 -12.14 -3.83
C ALA A 208 19.29 -13.29 -4.66
N ALA A 209 19.80 -14.34 -4.01
CA ALA A 209 20.33 -15.53 -4.67
C ALA A 209 19.28 -16.29 -5.48
N ALA A 210 17.98 -16.16 -5.17
CA ALA A 210 16.89 -16.71 -5.97
C ALA A 210 16.61 -15.89 -7.25
N GLY A 211 17.34 -14.78 -7.49
CA GLY A 211 17.12 -13.89 -8.61
C GLY A 211 17.48 -14.50 -9.97
N THR A 212 16.73 -14.10 -10.99
CA THR A 212 17.01 -14.44 -12.40
C THR A 212 17.00 -13.20 -13.27
N PRO A 213 17.63 -13.22 -14.45
CA PRO A 213 17.57 -12.10 -15.39
C PRO A 213 16.16 -11.76 -15.89
N SER A 214 15.24 -12.72 -15.85
CA SER A 214 13.83 -12.50 -16.22
C SER A 214 13.01 -11.86 -15.10
N GLY A 215 13.54 -11.87 -13.87
CA GLY A 215 12.86 -11.41 -12.66
C GLY A 215 12.00 -12.47 -11.98
N ALA A 216 11.63 -13.57 -12.63
CA ALA A 216 10.93 -14.66 -11.99
C ALA A 216 11.90 -15.42 -11.08
N PRO A 217 11.67 -15.49 -9.76
CA PRO A 217 12.59 -16.19 -8.86
C PRO A 217 12.75 -17.67 -9.21
N SER A 218 13.97 -18.20 -9.02
CA SER A 218 14.25 -19.64 -9.20
C SER A 218 13.69 -20.49 -8.06
N ASP A 219 13.59 -19.90 -6.88
CA ASP A 219 13.08 -20.53 -5.66
C ASP A 219 12.07 -19.58 -4.99
N VAL A 220 11.12 -20.15 -4.24
CA VAL A 220 10.13 -19.36 -3.53
C VAL A 220 10.79 -18.61 -2.38
N VAL A 221 10.68 -17.30 -2.40
CA VAL A 221 11.04 -16.40 -1.29
C VAL A 221 9.74 -15.86 -0.68
N GLU A 222 9.45 -16.25 0.55
CA GLU A 222 8.20 -15.97 1.25
C GLU A 222 8.44 -15.09 2.47
N ILE A 223 7.65 -14.03 2.62
CA ILE A 223 7.55 -13.28 3.87
C ILE A 223 6.55 -14.02 4.76
N GLN A 224 7.04 -14.59 5.85
CA GLN A 224 6.21 -15.31 6.82
C GLN A 224 5.52 -14.35 7.78
N SER A 225 6.19 -13.25 8.16
CA SER A 225 5.59 -12.15 8.96
C SER A 225 6.44 -10.90 8.91
N ILE A 226 5.79 -9.75 9.19
CA ILE A 226 6.47 -8.49 9.48
C ILE A 226 5.97 -7.96 10.82
N ARG A 227 6.86 -7.85 11.82
CA ARG A 227 6.54 -7.30 13.13
C ARG A 227 7.18 -5.93 13.30
N VAL A 228 6.36 -4.92 13.56
CA VAL A 228 6.84 -3.54 13.80
C VAL A 228 7.07 -3.31 15.28
N VAL A 229 8.22 -2.74 15.60
CA VAL A 229 8.62 -2.35 16.96
C VAL A 229 8.87 -0.84 16.97
N GLN A 230 8.19 -0.13 17.85
CA GLN A 230 8.44 1.28 18.16
C GLN A 230 9.54 1.38 19.22
N ARG A 231 10.51 2.30 19.01
CA ARG A 231 11.63 2.53 19.90
C ARG A 231 11.57 3.91 20.55
#